data_b3ecad162d1d03900e2ed678c842cefc
#
_entry.id   b3ecad162d1d03900e2ed678c842cefc
#
_cell.length_a   1.000
_cell.length_b   1.000
_cell.length_c   1.000
_cell.angle_alpha   90.00
_cell.angle_beta   90.00
_cell.angle_gamma   90.00
#
_symmetry.space_group_name_H-M   'P 1'
#
loop_
_entity.id
_entity.type
_entity.pdbx_description
1 polymer ?
#
loop_
_entity_poly.entity_id
_entity_poly.type
_entity_poly.pdbx_seq_one_letter_code
_entity_poly.pdbx_strand_id
1 'polypeptide(L)'
;MARKSKSKQPRIRNPVETRAKLMRATMELVTEKGAAALSLKEAARRAKVSRAVAYLHFEDREQLLSEAKRWISEGLQDGVKRFQSNASLHDRTFYTTKLVLDHPEAAKLMITGAMGGADLDRQHPLYRLVLSMLKGLKESGKARADVDLEVLTYIMFGSIASTLMFGAQRKGDDVDWLAERFTNEWSRILQEGIFAHRAGRTAGEGQSKRKAARRVRDR
;
A
#
# COMPACT_ATOMS: atom_id res chain seq x y z
N MET A 1 59.96 12.48 -16.12
CA MET A 1 59.31 12.56 -14.81
C MET A 1 57.79 12.76 -14.99
N ALA A 2 56.99 11.71 -14.80
CA ALA A 2 55.56 11.74 -15.01
C ALA A 2 54.85 12.10 -13.67
N ARG A 3 54.16 13.25 -13.63
CA ARG A 3 53.33 13.66 -12.49
C ARG A 3 52.10 12.77 -12.42
N LYS A 4 52.04 11.85 -11.47
CA LYS A 4 50.81 11.13 -11.09
C LYS A 4 49.78 12.15 -10.58
N SER A 5 48.75 12.39 -11.36
CA SER A 5 47.54 13.14 -10.94
C SER A 5 46.86 12.28 -9.89
N LYS A 6 46.90 12.72 -8.63
CA LYS A 6 46.04 12.18 -7.56
C LYS A 6 44.59 12.54 -7.89
N SER A 7 43.80 11.58 -8.28
CA SER A 7 42.35 11.73 -8.40
C SER A 7 41.79 12.11 -7.00
N LYS A 8 41.34 13.36 -6.85
CA LYS A 8 40.62 13.79 -5.66
C LYS A 8 39.32 12.96 -5.56
N GLN A 9 39.29 12.03 -4.62
CA GLN A 9 38.02 11.40 -4.25
C GLN A 9 37.00 12.47 -3.86
N PRO A 10 35.76 12.41 -4.38
CA PRO A 10 34.74 13.40 -4.05
C PRO A 10 34.42 13.32 -2.55
N ARG A 11 34.67 14.42 -1.82
CA ARG A 11 34.28 14.55 -0.42
C ARG A 11 32.77 14.72 -0.30
N ILE A 12 32.08 13.76 0.30
CA ILE A 12 30.68 13.90 0.66
C ILE A 12 30.61 14.83 1.88
N ARG A 13 30.08 16.03 1.70
CA ARG A 13 29.94 17.05 2.77
C ARG A 13 28.97 16.62 3.87
N ASN A 14 27.90 15.91 3.51
CA ASN A 14 26.91 15.35 4.44
C ASN A 14 26.30 14.08 3.80
N PRO A 15 26.75 12.87 4.18
CA PRO A 15 26.27 11.62 3.57
C PRO A 15 24.76 11.40 3.75
N VAL A 16 24.22 11.70 4.94
CA VAL A 16 22.80 11.53 5.25
C VAL A 16 21.92 12.43 4.37
N GLU A 17 22.27 13.70 4.29
CA GLU A 17 21.54 14.67 3.47
C GLU A 17 21.64 14.33 1.97
N THR A 18 22.82 13.90 1.52
CA THR A 18 23.03 13.51 0.13
C THR A 18 22.19 12.30 -0.25
N ARG A 19 22.15 11.26 0.63
CA ARG A 19 21.30 10.09 0.44
C ARG A 19 19.82 10.49 0.39
N ALA A 20 19.36 11.37 1.27
CA ALA A 20 17.99 11.88 1.28
C ALA A 20 17.63 12.66 0.01
N LYS A 21 18.57 13.46 -0.54
CA LYS A 21 18.39 14.14 -1.84
C LYS A 21 18.26 13.16 -2.99
N LEU A 22 19.11 12.12 -3.03
CA LEU A 22 19.04 11.08 -4.04
C LEU A 22 17.71 10.30 -3.95
N MET A 23 17.26 9.96 -2.76
CA MET A 23 15.97 9.27 -2.57
C MET A 23 14.79 10.13 -3.02
N ARG A 24 14.74 11.41 -2.65
CA ARG A 24 13.69 12.33 -3.15
C ARG A 24 13.67 12.41 -4.67
N ALA A 25 14.84 12.62 -5.29
CA ALA A 25 14.96 12.65 -6.74
C ALA A 25 14.53 11.33 -7.40
N THR A 26 14.81 10.21 -6.76
CA THR A 26 14.36 8.88 -7.20
C THR A 26 12.84 8.77 -7.17
N MET A 27 12.21 9.21 -6.08
CA MET A 27 10.75 9.20 -5.94
C MET A 27 10.06 10.08 -6.98
N GLU A 28 10.59 11.29 -7.21
CA GLU A 28 10.08 12.17 -8.26
C GLU A 28 10.19 11.54 -9.65
N LEU A 29 11.32 10.88 -9.95
CA LEU A 29 11.51 10.17 -11.22
C LEU A 29 10.52 9.01 -11.40
N VAL A 30 10.32 8.21 -10.35
CA VAL A 30 9.37 7.10 -10.37
C VAL A 30 7.94 7.62 -10.55
N THR A 31 7.59 8.69 -9.85
CA THR A 31 6.24 9.30 -9.95
C THR A 31 5.97 9.90 -11.34
N GLU A 32 6.96 10.55 -11.94
CA GLU A 32 6.78 11.23 -13.24
C GLU A 32 6.90 10.29 -14.44
N LYS A 33 7.83 9.34 -14.38
CA LYS A 33 8.26 8.56 -15.56
C LYS A 33 8.19 7.05 -15.37
N GLY A 34 7.78 6.60 -14.18
CA GLY A 34 7.78 5.19 -13.80
C GLY A 34 9.16 4.62 -13.49
N ALA A 35 9.17 3.42 -12.91
CA ALA A 35 10.39 2.75 -12.49
C ALA A 35 11.34 2.39 -13.64
N ALA A 36 10.81 2.22 -14.87
CA ALA A 36 11.62 1.89 -16.04
C ALA A 36 12.64 3.01 -16.40
N ALA A 37 12.28 4.26 -16.14
CA ALA A 37 13.14 5.43 -16.40
C ALA A 37 14.21 5.67 -15.31
N LEU A 38 14.19 4.90 -14.23
CA LEU A 38 15.11 5.07 -13.12
C LEU A 38 16.52 4.61 -13.51
N SER A 39 17.50 5.50 -13.25
CA SER A 39 18.93 5.17 -13.29
C SER A 39 19.67 6.03 -12.28
N LEU A 40 20.83 5.54 -11.78
CA LEU A 40 21.69 6.35 -10.90
C LEU A 40 22.13 7.67 -11.56
N LYS A 41 22.37 7.64 -12.87
CA LYS A 41 22.71 8.85 -13.63
C LYS A 41 21.61 9.89 -13.56
N GLU A 42 20.38 9.49 -13.78
CA GLU A 42 19.23 10.41 -13.81
C GLU A 42 18.87 10.88 -12.39
N ALA A 43 18.93 9.98 -11.40
CA ALA A 43 18.74 10.33 -9.99
C ALA A 43 19.81 11.35 -9.51
N ALA A 44 21.09 11.11 -9.84
CA ALA A 44 22.17 12.05 -9.53
C ALA A 44 21.99 13.43 -10.18
N ARG A 45 21.62 13.44 -11.48
CA ARG A 45 21.34 14.68 -12.21
C ARG A 45 20.23 15.49 -11.54
N ARG A 46 19.13 14.83 -11.19
CA ARG A 46 17.95 15.46 -10.54
C ARG A 46 18.27 15.92 -9.11
N ALA A 47 19.00 15.11 -8.35
CA ALA A 47 19.48 15.46 -7.01
C ALA A 47 20.56 16.55 -6.98
N LYS A 48 21.04 16.97 -8.15
CA LYS A 48 22.17 17.93 -8.31
C LYS A 48 23.44 17.48 -7.59
N VAL A 49 23.73 16.18 -7.67
CA VAL A 49 24.98 15.57 -7.20
C VAL A 49 25.75 14.94 -8.37
N SER A 50 27.06 14.72 -8.19
CA SER A 50 27.84 14.05 -9.22
C SER A 50 27.50 12.55 -9.28
N ARG A 51 27.67 11.91 -10.46
CA ARG A 51 27.50 10.46 -10.60
C ARG A 51 28.39 9.69 -9.61
N ALA A 52 29.63 10.11 -9.45
CA ALA A 52 30.57 9.49 -8.51
C ALA A 52 30.02 9.49 -7.08
N VAL A 53 29.38 10.58 -6.66
CA VAL A 53 28.71 10.68 -5.34
C VAL A 53 27.52 9.74 -5.26
N ALA A 54 26.70 9.62 -6.31
CA ALA A 54 25.57 8.68 -6.29
C ALA A 54 26.04 7.22 -6.14
N TYR A 55 27.10 6.82 -6.84
CA TYR A 55 27.72 5.49 -6.72
C TYR A 55 28.39 5.22 -5.35
N LEU A 56 28.69 6.25 -4.56
CA LEU A 56 29.12 6.05 -3.17
C LEU A 56 27.97 5.70 -2.23
N HIS A 57 26.73 5.97 -2.63
CA HIS A 57 25.53 5.71 -1.84
C HIS A 57 24.73 4.48 -2.29
N PHE A 58 24.81 4.16 -3.58
CA PHE A 58 24.08 3.04 -4.19
C PHE A 58 24.99 2.37 -5.22
N GLU A 59 25.13 1.06 -5.09
CA GLU A 59 26.01 0.25 -5.94
C GLU A 59 25.51 0.24 -7.39
N ASP A 60 24.20 0.06 -7.53
CA ASP A 60 23.54 -0.05 -8.83
C ASP A 60 22.09 0.46 -8.82
N ARG A 61 21.43 0.29 -9.96
CA ARG A 61 20.02 0.65 -10.15
C ARG A 61 19.08 -0.19 -9.27
N GLU A 62 19.40 -1.47 -9.10
CA GLU A 62 18.55 -2.41 -8.39
C GLU A 62 18.54 -2.10 -6.88
N GLN A 63 19.68 -1.74 -6.32
CA GLN A 63 19.77 -1.27 -4.95
C GLN A 63 18.97 0.03 -4.76
N LEU A 64 19.11 1.00 -5.69
CA LEU A 64 18.35 2.25 -5.64
C LEU A 64 16.83 1.99 -5.71
N LEU A 65 16.40 1.06 -6.57
CA LEU A 65 15.01 0.66 -6.71
C LEU A 65 14.47 -0.05 -5.45
N SER A 66 15.26 -0.95 -4.87
CA SER A 66 14.93 -1.65 -3.63
C SER A 66 14.74 -0.68 -2.46
N GLU A 67 15.65 0.29 -2.34
CA GLU A 67 15.54 1.34 -1.33
C GLU A 67 14.32 2.24 -1.54
N ALA A 68 13.99 2.55 -2.80
CA ALA A 68 12.78 3.31 -3.12
C ALA A 68 11.51 2.55 -2.71
N LYS A 69 11.43 1.26 -3.01
CA LYS A 69 10.32 0.39 -2.57
C LYS A 69 10.20 0.38 -1.05
N ARG A 70 11.33 0.23 -0.34
CA ARG A 70 11.35 0.25 1.12
C ARG A 70 10.82 1.57 1.67
N TRP A 71 11.29 2.69 1.15
CA TRP A 71 10.88 4.03 1.58
C TRP A 71 9.37 4.27 1.37
N ILE A 72 8.81 3.84 0.22
CA ILE A 72 7.36 3.90 -0.03
C ILE A 72 6.61 3.04 0.99
N SER A 73 7.10 1.80 1.25
CA SER A 73 6.47 0.90 2.21
C SER A 73 6.45 1.46 3.63
N GLU A 74 7.54 2.08 4.06
CA GLU A 74 7.66 2.73 5.37
C GLU A 74 6.66 3.91 5.47
N GLY A 75 6.56 4.74 4.44
CA GLY A 75 5.59 5.82 4.38
C GLY A 75 4.13 5.34 4.41
N LEU A 76 3.82 4.24 3.71
CA LEU A 76 2.51 3.60 3.77
C LEU A 76 2.21 3.03 5.17
N GLN A 77 3.19 2.36 5.79
CA GLN A 77 3.04 1.84 7.16
C GLN A 77 2.78 2.94 8.17
N ASP A 78 3.50 4.05 8.07
CA ASP A 78 3.32 5.19 8.97
C ASP A 78 1.96 5.87 8.75
N GLY A 79 1.51 5.98 7.50
CA GLY A 79 0.16 6.42 7.16
C GLY A 79 -0.90 5.51 7.80
N VAL A 80 -0.78 4.20 7.60
CA VAL A 80 -1.69 3.21 8.19
C VAL A 80 -1.68 3.28 9.73
N LYS A 81 -0.51 3.38 10.36
CA LYS A 81 -0.40 3.49 11.83
C LYS A 81 -1.09 4.75 12.38
N ARG A 82 -0.96 5.88 11.72
CA ARG A 82 -1.61 7.14 12.13
C ARG A 82 -3.13 7.02 12.16
N PHE A 83 -3.71 6.19 11.29
CA PHE A 83 -5.14 5.93 11.23
C PHE A 83 -5.60 4.75 12.10
N GLN A 84 -4.67 3.99 12.72
CA GLN A 84 -5.02 2.75 13.44
C GLN A 84 -5.77 2.96 14.75
N SER A 85 -5.63 4.09 15.45
CA SER A 85 -6.14 4.20 16.82
C SER A 85 -7.64 4.47 16.90
N ASN A 86 -8.25 5.26 15.98
CA ASN A 86 -9.68 5.61 16.04
C ASN A 86 -10.40 5.72 14.69
N ALA A 87 -9.72 5.48 13.56
CA ALA A 87 -10.35 5.62 12.25
C ALA A 87 -11.24 4.42 11.92
N SER A 88 -12.40 4.68 11.31
CA SER A 88 -13.32 3.66 10.83
C SER A 88 -12.67 2.81 9.71
N LEU A 89 -13.25 1.65 9.40
CA LEU A 89 -12.84 0.86 8.23
C LEU A 89 -12.95 1.69 6.95
N HIS A 90 -14.04 2.45 6.83
CA HIS A 90 -14.28 3.35 5.70
C HIS A 90 -13.13 4.37 5.54
N ASP A 91 -12.79 5.12 6.60
CA ASP A 91 -11.75 6.14 6.54
C ASP A 91 -10.38 5.57 6.16
N ARG A 92 -10.05 4.39 6.70
CA ARG A 92 -8.80 3.69 6.35
C ARG A 92 -8.78 3.26 4.89
N THR A 93 -9.89 2.72 4.40
CA THR A 93 -10.01 2.31 3.00
C THR A 93 -9.94 3.52 2.07
N PHE A 94 -10.67 4.60 2.39
CA PHE A 94 -10.63 5.84 1.62
C PHE A 94 -9.22 6.41 1.53
N TYR A 95 -8.54 6.55 2.67
CA TYR A 95 -7.18 7.06 2.71
C TYR A 95 -6.22 6.21 1.86
N THR A 96 -6.27 4.89 1.99
CA THR A 96 -5.42 3.99 1.22
C THR A 96 -5.71 4.07 -0.28
N THR A 97 -6.98 4.10 -0.65
CA THR A 97 -7.43 4.23 -2.05
C THR A 97 -6.98 5.57 -2.64
N LYS A 98 -7.19 6.65 -1.89
CA LYS A 98 -6.77 8.00 -2.30
C LYS A 98 -5.26 8.07 -2.49
N LEU A 99 -4.48 7.52 -1.56
CA LEU A 99 -3.02 7.48 -1.65
C LEU A 99 -2.54 6.74 -2.92
N VAL A 100 -3.19 5.63 -3.27
CA VAL A 100 -2.90 4.86 -4.48
C VAL A 100 -3.21 5.67 -5.74
N LEU A 101 -4.34 6.37 -5.76
CA LEU A 101 -4.79 7.17 -6.90
C LEU A 101 -3.98 8.46 -7.07
N ASP A 102 -3.57 9.09 -5.99
CA ASP A 102 -2.73 10.31 -6.02
C ASP A 102 -1.28 10.01 -6.42
N HIS A 103 -0.80 8.78 -6.17
CA HIS A 103 0.57 8.36 -6.44
C HIS A 103 0.64 7.07 -7.29
N PRO A 104 0.05 7.05 -8.50
CA PRO A 104 -0.14 5.83 -9.28
C PRO A 104 1.17 5.12 -9.66
N GLU A 105 2.24 5.87 -9.94
CA GLU A 105 3.52 5.26 -10.31
C GLU A 105 4.23 4.62 -9.11
N ALA A 106 4.14 5.24 -7.94
CA ALA A 106 4.63 4.64 -6.69
C ALA A 106 3.84 3.37 -6.34
N ALA A 107 2.52 3.41 -6.47
CA ALA A 107 1.65 2.26 -6.24
C ALA A 107 1.90 1.13 -7.26
N LYS A 108 2.07 1.42 -8.54
CA LYS A 108 2.50 0.44 -9.56
C LYS A 108 3.82 -0.23 -9.18
N LEU A 109 4.81 0.56 -8.75
CA LEU A 109 6.10 0.03 -8.32
C LEU A 109 5.95 -0.96 -7.15
N MET A 110 5.10 -0.65 -6.19
CA MET A 110 4.84 -1.51 -5.03
C MET A 110 4.14 -2.80 -5.43
N ILE A 111 3.08 -2.71 -6.25
CA ILE A 111 2.30 -3.86 -6.70
C ILE A 111 3.16 -4.77 -7.58
N THR A 112 3.85 -4.23 -8.58
CA THR A 112 4.72 -5.03 -9.46
C THR A 112 5.87 -5.65 -8.69
N GLY A 113 6.39 -4.99 -7.66
CA GLY A 113 7.40 -5.55 -6.77
C GLY A 113 6.87 -6.71 -5.92
N ALA A 114 5.62 -6.63 -5.47
CA ALA A 114 4.99 -7.70 -4.70
C ALA A 114 4.58 -8.91 -5.57
N MET A 115 4.24 -8.66 -6.85
CA MET A 115 3.76 -9.66 -7.81
C MET A 115 4.84 -10.09 -8.83
N GLY A 116 6.10 -9.78 -8.58
CA GLY A 116 7.21 -9.91 -9.53
C GLY A 116 7.75 -11.33 -9.78
N GLY A 117 6.94 -12.37 -9.54
CA GLY A 117 7.29 -13.77 -9.77
C GLY A 117 6.07 -14.61 -10.11
N ALA A 118 6.22 -15.95 -10.14
CA ALA A 118 5.11 -16.89 -10.27
C ALA A 118 4.18 -16.85 -9.05
N ASP A 119 4.72 -16.41 -7.90
CA ASP A 119 4.01 -16.25 -6.64
C ASP A 119 4.17 -14.82 -6.11
N LEU A 120 3.21 -14.40 -5.27
CA LEU A 120 3.33 -13.15 -4.52
C LEU A 120 4.54 -13.22 -3.60
N ASP A 121 5.41 -12.21 -3.65
CA ASP A 121 6.58 -12.14 -2.77
C ASP A 121 6.16 -11.98 -1.31
N ARG A 122 6.18 -13.08 -0.56
CA ARG A 122 5.83 -13.14 0.86
C ARG A 122 6.76 -12.31 1.76
N GLN A 123 7.95 -11.98 1.28
CA GLN A 123 8.89 -11.11 1.99
C GLN A 123 8.63 -9.62 1.70
N HIS A 124 7.81 -9.33 0.70
CA HIS A 124 7.52 -7.95 0.35
C HIS A 124 6.86 -7.19 1.53
N PRO A 125 7.35 -6.01 1.90
CA PRO A 125 6.88 -5.27 3.07
C PRO A 125 5.36 -5.03 3.09
N LEU A 126 4.77 -4.72 1.93
CA LEU A 126 3.33 -4.51 1.81
C LEU A 126 2.52 -5.79 2.05
N TYR A 127 3.00 -6.94 1.52
CA TYR A 127 2.37 -8.23 1.81
C TYR A 127 2.34 -8.53 3.31
N ARG A 128 3.48 -8.38 3.97
CA ARG A 128 3.61 -8.62 5.42
C ARG A 128 2.73 -7.68 6.24
N LEU A 129 2.62 -6.42 5.82
CA LEU A 129 1.75 -5.43 6.47
C LEU A 129 0.27 -5.86 6.39
N VAL A 130 -0.22 -6.18 5.19
CA VAL A 130 -1.61 -6.60 4.98
C VAL A 130 -1.92 -7.89 5.74
N LEU A 131 -1.05 -8.90 5.62
CA LEU A 131 -1.22 -10.17 6.31
C LEU A 131 -1.22 -10.01 7.84
N SER A 132 -0.33 -9.18 8.39
CA SER A 132 -0.28 -8.89 9.83
C SER A 132 -1.57 -8.22 10.32
N MET A 133 -2.09 -7.27 9.55
CA MET A 133 -3.36 -6.61 9.85
C MET A 133 -4.53 -7.60 9.87
N LEU A 134 -4.61 -8.49 8.88
CA LEU A 134 -5.65 -9.52 8.79
C LEU A 134 -5.55 -10.54 9.92
N LYS A 135 -4.32 -10.96 10.29
CA LYS A 135 -4.08 -11.83 11.46
C LYS A 135 -4.61 -11.20 12.74
N GLY A 136 -4.29 -9.93 13.00
CA GLY A 136 -4.79 -9.23 14.18
C GLY A 136 -6.32 -9.12 14.22
N LEU A 137 -6.99 -8.95 13.08
CA LEU A 137 -8.45 -8.98 13.00
C LEU A 137 -9.02 -10.38 13.34
N LYS A 138 -8.38 -11.44 12.88
CA LYS A 138 -8.79 -12.82 13.16
C LYS A 138 -8.57 -13.19 14.63
N GLU A 139 -7.40 -12.89 15.17
CA GLU A 139 -7.03 -13.15 16.58
C GLU A 139 -7.92 -12.37 17.56
N SER A 140 -8.33 -11.15 17.22
CA SER A 140 -9.26 -10.35 18.03
C SER A 140 -10.73 -10.77 17.88
N GLY A 141 -11.04 -11.80 17.11
CA GLY A 141 -12.41 -12.26 16.84
C GLY A 141 -13.26 -11.28 16.02
N LYS A 142 -12.65 -10.26 15.43
CA LYS A 142 -13.35 -9.30 14.56
C LYS A 142 -13.58 -9.85 13.17
N ALA A 143 -12.66 -10.67 12.66
CA ALA A 143 -12.85 -11.41 11.43
C ALA A 143 -13.37 -12.83 11.71
N ARG A 144 -14.05 -13.43 10.73
CA ARG A 144 -14.53 -14.80 10.78
C ARG A 144 -13.37 -15.78 10.91
N ALA A 145 -13.57 -16.88 11.64
CA ALA A 145 -12.54 -17.88 11.86
C ALA A 145 -12.19 -18.68 10.59
N ASP A 146 -13.16 -18.80 9.66
CA ASP A 146 -13.04 -19.57 8.40
C ASP A 146 -12.40 -18.77 7.25
N VAL A 147 -11.97 -17.51 7.47
CA VAL A 147 -11.32 -16.70 6.43
C VAL A 147 -9.93 -17.24 6.13
N ASP A 148 -9.66 -17.50 4.85
CA ASP A 148 -8.32 -17.76 4.34
C ASP A 148 -7.55 -16.44 4.19
N LEU A 149 -6.61 -16.21 5.10
CA LEU A 149 -5.87 -14.95 5.15
C LEU A 149 -4.92 -14.76 3.97
N GLU A 150 -4.38 -15.84 3.41
CA GLU A 150 -3.48 -15.77 2.27
C GLU A 150 -4.25 -15.37 1.01
N VAL A 151 -5.33 -16.09 0.71
CA VAL A 151 -6.19 -15.77 -0.44
C VAL A 151 -6.81 -14.39 -0.30
N LEU A 152 -7.24 -13.99 0.89
CA LEU A 152 -7.75 -12.64 1.13
C LEU A 152 -6.69 -11.57 0.87
N THR A 153 -5.43 -11.82 1.24
CA THR A 153 -4.33 -10.92 0.93
C THR A 153 -4.17 -10.74 -0.58
N TYR A 154 -4.27 -11.82 -1.37
CA TYR A 154 -4.24 -11.73 -2.84
C TYR A 154 -5.40 -10.92 -3.41
N ILE A 155 -6.61 -11.11 -2.88
CA ILE A 155 -7.79 -10.33 -3.28
C ILE A 155 -7.58 -8.84 -2.99
N MET A 156 -7.00 -8.50 -1.83
CA MET A 156 -6.69 -7.11 -1.48
C MET A 156 -5.66 -6.49 -2.43
N PHE A 157 -4.62 -7.23 -2.83
CA PHE A 157 -3.68 -6.76 -3.86
C PHE A 157 -4.35 -6.56 -5.21
N GLY A 158 -5.20 -7.51 -5.61
CA GLY A 158 -5.99 -7.40 -6.85
C GLY A 158 -6.91 -6.17 -6.85
N SER A 159 -7.52 -5.83 -5.72
CA SER A 159 -8.36 -4.64 -5.58
C SER A 159 -7.57 -3.33 -5.77
N ILE A 160 -6.35 -3.25 -5.21
CA ILE A 160 -5.45 -2.11 -5.42
C ILE A 160 -5.02 -2.02 -6.89
N ALA A 161 -4.67 -3.14 -7.51
CA ALA A 161 -4.30 -3.19 -8.93
C ALA A 161 -5.46 -2.73 -9.83
N SER A 162 -6.69 -3.17 -9.58
CA SER A 162 -7.87 -2.73 -10.32
C SER A 162 -8.14 -1.23 -10.14
N THR A 163 -8.01 -0.71 -8.92
CA THR A 163 -8.14 0.73 -8.64
C THR A 163 -7.14 1.55 -9.47
N LEU A 164 -5.90 1.10 -9.59
CA LEU A 164 -4.90 1.74 -10.43
C LEU A 164 -5.27 1.71 -11.91
N MET A 165 -5.77 0.57 -12.40
CA MET A 165 -6.17 0.43 -13.82
C MET A 165 -7.31 1.39 -14.17
N PHE A 166 -8.32 1.49 -13.32
CA PHE A 166 -9.48 2.36 -13.54
C PHE A 166 -9.21 3.83 -13.21
N GLY A 167 -8.25 4.11 -12.32
CA GLY A 167 -7.89 5.46 -11.89
C GLY A 167 -6.80 6.15 -12.70
N ALA A 168 -6.00 5.40 -13.47
CA ALA A 168 -4.74 5.90 -14.07
C ALA A 168 -4.89 7.12 -15.01
N GLN A 169 -6.08 7.36 -15.55
CA GLN A 169 -6.36 8.50 -16.46
C GLN A 169 -7.20 9.59 -15.80
N ARG A 170 -7.60 9.42 -14.55
CA ARG A 170 -8.44 10.38 -13.82
C ARG A 170 -7.59 11.42 -13.11
N LYS A 171 -8.15 12.63 -12.93
CA LYS A 171 -7.48 13.75 -12.28
C LYS A 171 -8.49 14.58 -11.49
N GLY A 172 -8.01 15.25 -10.43
CA GLY A 172 -8.84 16.15 -9.64
C GLY A 172 -10.06 15.46 -9.03
N ASP A 173 -11.22 16.09 -9.17
CA ASP A 173 -12.50 15.64 -8.57
C ASP A 173 -12.91 14.22 -9.01
N ASP A 174 -12.50 13.78 -10.20
CA ASP A 174 -12.75 12.42 -10.68
C ASP A 174 -12.00 11.35 -9.84
N VAL A 175 -10.85 11.72 -9.26
CA VAL A 175 -10.09 10.83 -8.35
C VAL A 175 -10.80 10.68 -7.03
N ASP A 176 -11.30 11.77 -6.45
CA ASP A 176 -12.04 11.75 -5.19
C ASP A 176 -13.36 10.98 -5.33
N TRP A 177 -14.09 11.22 -6.41
CA TRP A 177 -15.30 10.48 -6.73
C TRP A 177 -15.05 8.96 -6.87
N LEU A 178 -13.96 8.56 -7.54
CA LEU A 178 -13.61 7.15 -7.67
C LEU A 178 -13.20 6.55 -6.33
N ALA A 179 -12.40 7.29 -5.53
CA ALA A 179 -11.97 6.85 -4.21
C ALA A 179 -13.16 6.59 -3.29
N GLU A 180 -14.15 7.50 -3.29
CA GLU A 180 -15.36 7.37 -2.48
C GLU A 180 -16.17 6.14 -2.88
N ARG A 181 -16.46 5.96 -4.18
CA ARG A 181 -17.23 4.82 -4.68
C ARG A 181 -16.54 3.49 -4.41
N PHE A 182 -15.24 3.42 -4.64
CA PHE A 182 -14.46 2.22 -4.36
C PHE A 182 -14.50 1.90 -2.86
N THR A 183 -14.31 2.91 -2.02
CA THR A 183 -14.32 2.76 -0.57
C THR A 183 -15.67 2.25 -0.05
N ASN A 184 -16.75 2.82 -0.53
CA ASN A 184 -18.10 2.42 -0.12
C ASN A 184 -18.36 0.96 -0.47
N GLU A 185 -18.09 0.56 -1.71
CA GLU A 185 -18.33 -0.82 -2.16
C GLU A 185 -17.38 -1.82 -1.50
N TRP A 186 -16.11 -1.46 -1.39
CA TRP A 186 -15.11 -2.32 -0.72
C TRP A 186 -15.40 -2.51 0.76
N SER A 187 -15.79 -1.44 1.46
CA SER A 187 -16.19 -1.51 2.87
C SER A 187 -17.42 -2.40 3.06
N ARG A 188 -18.40 -2.34 2.15
CA ARG A 188 -19.58 -3.20 2.17
C ARG A 188 -19.18 -4.67 2.00
N ILE A 189 -18.35 -5.00 0.99
CA ILE A 189 -17.85 -6.37 0.75
C ILE A 189 -17.13 -6.91 1.99
N LEU A 190 -16.24 -6.11 2.57
CA LEU A 190 -15.50 -6.52 3.77
C LEU A 190 -16.43 -6.77 4.96
N GLN A 191 -17.39 -5.89 5.20
CA GLN A 191 -18.34 -6.01 6.33
C GLN A 191 -19.25 -7.23 6.20
N GLU A 192 -19.76 -7.49 5.01
CA GLU A 192 -20.66 -8.60 4.77
C GLU A 192 -19.94 -9.95 4.64
N GLY A 193 -18.70 -9.95 4.08
CA GLY A 193 -17.97 -11.17 3.76
C GLY A 193 -16.96 -11.63 4.81
N ILE A 194 -16.31 -10.71 5.51
CA ILE A 194 -15.10 -11.01 6.31
C ILE A 194 -15.32 -10.83 7.80
N PHE A 195 -16.07 -9.79 8.22
CA PHE A 195 -16.27 -9.57 9.63
C PHE A 195 -17.26 -10.57 10.23
N ALA A 196 -16.95 -11.01 11.43
CA ALA A 196 -17.88 -11.82 12.21
C ALA A 196 -19.15 -11.01 12.49
N HIS A 197 -20.29 -11.49 12.00
CA HIS A 197 -21.55 -10.93 12.43
C HIS A 197 -21.64 -11.10 13.94
N ARG A 198 -21.93 -10.03 14.69
CA ARG A 198 -22.33 -10.15 16.09
C ARG A 198 -23.56 -11.06 16.11
N ALA A 199 -23.36 -12.34 16.45
CA ALA A 199 -24.44 -13.27 16.70
C ALA A 199 -25.24 -12.72 17.90
N GLY A 200 -26.35 -12.04 17.63
CA GLY A 200 -27.20 -11.55 18.71
C GLY A 200 -28.07 -10.37 18.37
N ARG A 201 -28.96 -10.48 17.37
CA ARG A 201 -30.20 -9.67 17.37
C ARG A 201 -31.35 -10.16 16.48
N THR A 202 -31.28 -11.31 15.82
CA THR A 202 -32.39 -11.70 14.93
C THR A 202 -32.95 -13.13 15.10
N ALA A 203 -32.39 -13.96 16.00
CA ALA A 203 -32.95 -15.28 16.25
C ALA A 203 -34.06 -15.31 17.33
N GLY A 204 -34.16 -14.28 18.19
CA GLY A 204 -35.13 -14.23 19.30
C GLY A 204 -36.49 -13.64 18.94
N GLU A 205 -36.55 -12.67 18.06
CA GLU A 205 -37.81 -11.96 17.78
C GLU A 205 -38.72 -12.67 16.77
N GLY A 206 -38.14 -13.47 15.86
CA GLY A 206 -38.94 -14.21 14.87
C GLY A 206 -39.70 -15.43 15.46
N GLN A 207 -39.15 -16.05 16.49
CA GLN A 207 -39.80 -17.20 17.13
C GLN A 207 -40.89 -16.78 18.15
N SER A 208 -40.70 -15.65 18.84
CA SER A 208 -41.69 -15.10 19.76
C SER A 208 -42.96 -14.64 19.03
N LYS A 209 -42.80 -13.97 17.89
CA LYS A 209 -43.94 -13.52 17.06
C LYS A 209 -44.71 -14.69 16.41
N ARG A 210 -44.00 -15.75 16.01
CA ARG A 210 -44.64 -16.97 15.46
C ARG A 210 -45.40 -17.78 16.51
N LYS A 211 -44.90 -17.84 17.76
CA LYS A 211 -45.63 -18.50 18.88
C LYS A 211 -46.84 -17.68 19.32
N ALA A 212 -46.77 -16.34 19.32
CA ALA A 212 -47.93 -15.50 19.65
C ALA A 212 -49.03 -15.57 18.58
N ALA A 213 -48.68 -15.56 17.30
CA ALA A 213 -49.65 -15.68 16.21
C ALA A 213 -50.35 -17.05 16.14
N ARG A 214 -49.68 -18.14 16.58
CA ARG A 214 -50.30 -19.46 16.63
C ARG A 214 -51.32 -19.62 17.79
N ARG A 215 -51.12 -18.92 18.93
CA ARG A 215 -52.05 -18.94 20.07
C ARG A 215 -53.32 -18.14 19.84
N VAL A 216 -53.33 -17.21 18.88
CA VAL A 216 -54.56 -16.42 18.55
C VAL A 216 -55.43 -17.16 17.52
N ARG A 217 -54.91 -18.17 16.83
CA ARG A 217 -55.66 -18.93 15.81
C ARG A 217 -56.34 -20.18 16.35
N ASP A 218 -56.01 -20.58 17.58
CA ASP A 218 -56.54 -21.77 18.25
C ASP A 218 -57.51 -21.42 19.39
N ARG A 219 -58.10 -20.21 19.33
CA ARG A 219 -59.25 -19.73 20.11
C ARG A 219 -60.35 -19.27 19.16
#